data_cfe7eec9a71666106c14fea173c8acac
#
_entry.id   cfe7eec9a71666106c14fea173c8acac
#
_cell.length_a   1.000
_cell.length_b   1.000
_cell.length_c   1.000
_cell.angle_alpha   90.00
_cell.angle_beta   90.00
_cell.angle_gamma   90.00
#
_symmetry.space_group_name_H-M   'P 1'
#
loop_
_entity.id
_entity.type
_entity.pdbx_description
1 polymer ?
#
loop_
_entity_poly.entity_id
_entity_poly.type
_entity_poly.pdbx_seq_one_letter_code
_entity_poly.pdbx_strand_id
1 'polypeptide(L)'
;MIWKLENPEAAAPFFAGRKDTLIHSALAGIMGDVYGNGTAAMVNLGDFCLFGGEPDKELASFRVPGREKDYMILVPGDEGWGRFIEEAYGERAKKITRYQMEFSGPEAFSSVTAPVPEGFVLAPMDEKLYEACLKDKWSEDLPGQFGSFAAYEKMGLGVLALLDGKPVAGASSYSAFPGGIEIEIDTKQEFRRRGLARACGAALIKACLERGLWPSWDAHTEISKDLAESLGYRLVCGYTAYEVNGY
;
A
#
# COMPACT_ATOMS: atom_id res chain seq x y z
N MET A 1 28.43 1.03 5.86
CA MET A 1 27.64 1.79 6.88
C MET A 1 26.37 2.28 6.23
N ILE A 2 25.23 2.12 6.90
CA ILE A 2 23.90 2.52 6.40
C ILE A 2 23.45 3.75 7.19
N TRP A 3 22.87 4.74 6.49
CA TRP A 3 22.31 5.96 7.11
C TRP A 3 20.98 6.34 6.49
N LYS A 4 20.15 7.06 7.23
CA LYS A 4 18.94 7.69 6.71
C LYS A 4 19.34 8.90 5.86
N LEU A 5 18.79 9.02 4.66
CA LEU A 5 19.07 10.14 3.75
C LEU A 5 18.28 11.37 4.20
N GLU A 6 18.97 12.50 4.39
CA GLU A 6 18.33 13.81 4.63
C GLU A 6 17.62 14.33 3.38
N ASN A 7 18.17 14.03 2.19
CA ASN A 7 17.54 14.29 0.90
C ASN A 7 17.16 12.97 0.23
N PRO A 8 15.91 12.49 0.39
CA PRO A 8 15.45 11.24 -0.19
C PRO A 8 15.58 11.17 -1.71
N GLU A 9 15.39 12.30 -2.43
CA GLU A 9 15.45 12.37 -3.89
C GLU A 9 16.83 11.95 -4.43
N ALA A 10 17.90 12.10 -3.64
CA ALA A 10 19.24 11.66 -4.02
C ALA A 10 19.33 10.14 -4.31
N ALA A 11 18.37 9.35 -3.80
CA ALA A 11 18.30 7.91 -4.07
C ALA A 11 17.56 7.56 -5.39
N ALA A 12 16.98 8.53 -6.09
CA ALA A 12 16.21 8.27 -7.32
C ALA A 12 16.95 7.43 -8.37
N PRO A 13 18.26 7.60 -8.61
CA PRO A 13 19.00 6.77 -9.57
C PRO A 13 18.97 5.27 -9.25
N PHE A 14 18.90 4.88 -7.98
CA PHE A 14 18.85 3.48 -7.57
C PHE A 14 17.50 2.81 -7.88
N PHE A 15 16.48 3.59 -8.11
CA PHE A 15 15.12 3.13 -8.41
C PHE A 15 14.69 3.46 -9.86
N ALA A 16 15.65 3.73 -10.74
CA ALA A 16 15.35 4.07 -12.13
C ALA A 16 14.50 2.99 -12.81
N GLY A 17 13.39 3.41 -13.44
CA GLY A 17 12.44 2.52 -14.11
C GLY A 17 11.43 1.81 -13.19
N ARG A 18 11.54 1.94 -11.87
CA ARG A 18 10.53 1.44 -10.92
C ARG A 18 9.29 2.35 -10.94
N LYS A 19 8.11 1.71 -10.88
CA LYS A 19 6.81 2.41 -10.89
C LYS A 19 6.08 2.31 -9.55
N ASP A 20 6.74 1.77 -8.55
CA ASP A 20 6.17 1.59 -7.21
C ASP A 20 5.86 2.96 -6.58
N THR A 21 4.61 3.20 -6.27
CA THR A 21 4.14 4.49 -5.73
C THR A 21 4.70 4.78 -4.35
N LEU A 22 5.02 3.74 -3.57
CA LEU A 22 5.69 3.87 -2.26
C LEU A 22 7.09 4.46 -2.42
N ILE A 23 7.82 4.08 -3.48
CA ILE A 23 9.12 4.68 -3.82
C ILE A 23 8.93 6.15 -4.18
N HIS A 24 7.96 6.47 -5.05
CA HIS A 24 7.68 7.84 -5.45
C HIS A 24 7.28 8.72 -4.26
N SER A 25 6.48 8.18 -3.31
CA SER A 25 6.12 8.87 -2.07
C SER A 25 7.34 9.23 -1.23
N ALA A 26 8.21 8.26 -0.97
CA ALA A 26 9.38 8.45 -0.12
C ALA A 26 10.42 9.36 -0.77
N LEU A 27 10.70 9.20 -2.06
CA LEU A 27 11.64 10.06 -2.78
C LEU A 27 11.17 11.52 -2.84
N ALA A 28 9.85 11.75 -2.92
CA ALA A 28 9.26 13.09 -2.88
C ALA A 28 9.17 13.67 -1.46
N GLY A 29 9.58 12.93 -0.42
CA GLY A 29 9.50 13.36 0.98
C GLY A 29 8.07 13.51 1.50
N ILE A 30 7.09 12.81 0.90
CA ILE A 30 5.68 12.86 1.31
C ILE A 30 5.46 11.91 2.49
N MET A 31 5.81 10.62 2.31
CA MET A 31 5.67 9.59 3.35
C MET A 31 6.81 8.58 3.22
N GLY A 32 7.20 8.00 4.37
CA GLY A 32 8.26 7.00 4.43
C GLY A 32 9.65 7.60 4.57
N ASP A 33 10.62 6.71 4.70
CA ASP A 33 12.03 7.02 4.91
C ASP A 33 12.90 6.33 3.86
N VAL A 34 14.04 6.93 3.54
CA VAL A 34 15.03 6.33 2.65
C VAL A 34 16.35 6.12 3.39
N TYR A 35 16.86 4.91 3.33
CA TYR A 35 18.16 4.52 3.87
C TYR A 35 19.10 4.09 2.74
N GLY A 36 20.38 4.35 2.88
CA GLY A 36 21.35 3.99 1.84
C GLY A 36 22.77 3.82 2.37
N ASN A 37 23.67 3.34 1.51
CA ASN A 37 25.10 3.15 1.79
C ASN A 37 26.03 3.81 0.75
N GLY A 38 25.45 4.54 -0.22
CA GLY A 38 26.17 5.20 -1.31
C GLY A 38 26.12 4.49 -2.66
N THR A 39 25.88 3.16 -2.70
CA THR A 39 25.73 2.37 -3.95
C THR A 39 24.36 1.73 -4.08
N ALA A 40 23.60 1.74 -2.99
CA ALA A 40 22.25 1.17 -2.91
C ALA A 40 21.37 1.98 -1.96
N ALA A 41 20.08 1.82 -2.11
CA ALA A 41 19.10 2.40 -1.21
C ALA A 41 17.92 1.46 -0.93
N MET A 42 17.28 1.69 0.22
CA MET A 42 16.05 1.04 0.67
C MET A 42 15.03 2.12 1.03
N VAL A 43 13.87 2.05 0.43
CA VAL A 43 12.69 2.83 0.86
C VAL A 43 11.95 2.02 1.91
N ASN A 44 11.65 2.62 3.05
CA ASN A 44 10.71 2.08 4.03
C ASN A 44 9.46 2.95 4.11
N LEU A 45 8.31 2.36 3.85
CA LEU A 45 7.02 2.99 4.04
C LEU A 45 6.02 1.94 4.56
N GLY A 46 5.43 2.21 5.72
CA GLY A 46 4.54 1.26 6.37
C GLY A 46 5.21 -0.10 6.57
N ASP A 47 4.57 -1.15 6.13
CA ASP A 47 5.09 -2.52 6.24
C ASP A 47 6.01 -2.92 5.07
N PHE A 48 6.43 -1.98 4.24
CA PHE A 48 7.26 -2.27 3.07
C PHE A 48 8.68 -1.76 3.22
N CYS A 49 9.64 -2.60 2.77
CA CYS A 49 10.98 -2.18 2.40
C CYS A 49 11.24 -2.52 0.93
N LEU A 50 11.51 -1.51 0.12
CA LEU A 50 11.78 -1.67 -1.31
C LEU A 50 13.25 -1.34 -1.58
N PHE A 51 13.96 -2.26 -2.23
CA PHE A 51 15.40 -2.17 -2.44
C PHE A 51 15.74 -1.77 -3.88
N GLY A 52 16.82 -0.98 -4.03
CA GLY A 52 17.34 -0.56 -5.33
C GLY A 52 18.85 -0.31 -5.30
N GLY A 53 19.49 -0.22 -6.48
CA GLY A 53 20.93 -0.12 -6.63
C GLY A 53 21.63 -1.47 -6.53
N GLU A 54 22.94 -1.48 -6.23
CA GLU A 54 23.74 -2.70 -6.13
C GLU A 54 23.29 -3.53 -4.91
N PRO A 55 22.99 -4.84 -5.07
CA PRO A 55 22.62 -5.69 -3.94
C PRO A 55 23.65 -5.64 -2.82
N ASP A 56 23.19 -5.38 -1.61
CA ASP A 56 24.01 -5.23 -0.41
C ASP A 56 23.43 -6.04 0.76
N LYS A 57 24.26 -6.91 1.35
CA LYS A 57 23.84 -7.85 2.40
C LYS A 57 23.49 -7.14 3.71
N GLU A 58 24.23 -6.07 4.06
CA GLU A 58 23.94 -5.31 5.29
C GLU A 58 22.62 -4.57 5.15
N LEU A 59 22.36 -3.98 3.97
CA LEU A 59 21.12 -3.25 3.73
C LEU A 59 19.92 -4.21 3.64
N ALA A 60 20.06 -5.40 3.05
CA ALA A 60 19.01 -6.41 2.98
C ALA A 60 18.56 -6.91 4.36
N SER A 61 19.46 -6.88 5.36
CA SER A 61 19.21 -7.27 6.75
C SER A 61 19.04 -6.08 7.69
N PHE A 62 19.05 -4.86 7.17
CA PHE A 62 18.96 -3.65 7.98
C PHE A 62 17.58 -3.51 8.61
N ARG A 63 17.54 -3.40 9.94
CA ARG A 63 16.31 -3.14 10.69
C ARG A 63 16.08 -1.65 10.81
N VAL A 64 14.88 -1.23 10.40
CA VAL A 64 14.49 0.18 10.49
C VAL A 64 14.40 0.60 11.96
N PRO A 65 15.14 1.65 12.39
CA PRO A 65 15.12 2.10 13.78
C PRO A 65 13.71 2.52 14.25
N GLY A 66 13.37 2.16 15.50
CA GLY A 66 12.11 2.54 16.13
C GLY A 66 10.88 1.77 15.65
N ARG A 67 11.06 0.75 14.82
CA ARG A 67 9.95 -0.10 14.38
C ARG A 67 9.59 -1.13 15.44
N GLU A 68 8.32 -1.15 15.83
CA GLU A 68 7.76 -2.09 16.82
C GLU A 68 7.13 -3.33 16.16
N LYS A 69 6.60 -3.20 14.94
CA LYS A 69 5.98 -4.33 14.22
C LYS A 69 7.04 -5.36 13.82
N ASP A 70 6.74 -6.62 14.07
CA ASP A 70 7.60 -7.78 13.79
C ASP A 70 7.31 -8.44 12.44
N TYR A 71 6.65 -7.69 11.55
CA TYR A 71 6.28 -8.10 10.20
C TYR A 71 6.74 -7.06 9.18
N MET A 72 7.25 -7.53 8.03
CA MET A 72 7.68 -6.68 6.93
C MET A 72 7.50 -7.37 5.58
N ILE A 73 7.18 -6.60 4.56
CA ILE A 73 7.18 -7.03 3.16
C ILE A 73 8.44 -6.45 2.51
N LEU A 74 9.36 -7.33 2.13
CA LEU A 74 10.61 -6.96 1.48
C LEU A 74 10.45 -7.13 -0.04
N VAL A 75 10.65 -6.06 -0.80
CA VAL A 75 10.52 -6.04 -2.26
C VAL A 75 11.91 -5.87 -2.88
N PRO A 76 12.51 -6.94 -3.42
CA PRO A 76 13.83 -6.89 -4.02
C PRO A 76 13.84 -6.05 -5.30
N GLY A 77 14.93 -5.36 -5.56
CA GLY A 77 15.15 -4.66 -6.83
C GLY A 77 15.48 -5.62 -7.98
N ASP A 78 16.14 -6.71 -7.66
CA ASP A 78 16.54 -7.79 -8.58
C ASP A 78 16.75 -9.11 -7.82
N GLU A 79 17.20 -10.16 -8.55
CA GLU A 79 17.50 -11.47 -7.96
C GLU A 79 18.66 -11.47 -6.94
N GLY A 80 19.60 -10.53 -7.04
CA GLY A 80 20.70 -10.38 -6.10
C GLY A 80 20.19 -9.97 -4.72
N TRP A 81 19.26 -9.03 -4.67
CA TRP A 81 18.56 -8.65 -3.45
C TRP A 81 17.75 -9.79 -2.86
N GLY A 82 17.04 -10.56 -3.72
CA GLY A 82 16.28 -11.73 -3.27
C GLY A 82 17.15 -12.75 -2.54
N ARG A 83 18.34 -13.06 -3.08
CA ARG A 83 19.30 -13.97 -2.44
C ARG A 83 19.74 -13.48 -1.07
N PHE A 84 20.07 -12.19 -0.93
CA PHE A 84 20.50 -11.65 0.37
C PHE A 84 19.36 -11.59 1.39
N ILE A 85 18.12 -11.38 0.96
CA ILE A 85 16.93 -11.49 1.82
C ILE A 85 16.78 -12.95 2.31
N GLU A 86 16.86 -13.93 1.42
CA GLU A 86 16.77 -15.35 1.75
C GLU A 86 17.90 -15.79 2.70
N GLU A 87 19.14 -15.30 2.47
CA GLU A 87 20.26 -15.56 3.38
C GLU A 87 20.08 -14.92 4.77
N ALA A 88 19.55 -13.69 4.84
CA ALA A 88 19.40 -12.96 6.08
C ALA A 88 18.28 -13.51 6.98
N TYR A 89 17.18 -13.93 6.37
CA TYR A 89 15.96 -14.27 7.11
C TYR A 89 15.64 -15.78 7.10
N GLY A 90 16.20 -16.56 6.18
CA GLY A 90 16.00 -18.01 6.06
C GLY A 90 14.51 -18.36 5.96
N GLU A 91 14.04 -19.30 6.77
CA GLU A 91 12.65 -19.77 6.79
C GLU A 91 11.64 -18.69 7.21
N ARG A 92 12.09 -17.57 7.80
CA ARG A 92 11.24 -16.44 8.15
C ARG A 92 10.84 -15.60 6.93
N ALA A 93 11.59 -15.68 5.83
CA ALA A 93 11.30 -15.00 4.56
C ALA A 93 10.43 -15.91 3.68
N LYS A 94 9.14 -15.73 3.76
CA LYS A 94 8.19 -16.43 2.89
C LYS A 94 8.08 -15.71 1.55
N LYS A 95 8.58 -16.34 0.48
CA LYS A 95 8.44 -15.83 -0.87
C LYS A 95 6.98 -15.81 -1.32
N ILE A 96 6.53 -14.67 -1.83
CA ILE A 96 5.17 -14.47 -2.34
C ILE A 96 5.22 -13.82 -3.72
N THR A 97 4.10 -13.87 -4.44
CA THR A 97 3.85 -13.08 -5.64
C THR A 97 2.88 -11.96 -5.30
N ARG A 98 3.24 -10.72 -5.64
CA ARG A 98 2.35 -9.56 -5.64
C ARG A 98 2.04 -9.17 -7.09
N TYR A 99 1.00 -8.39 -7.28
CA TYR A 99 0.50 -8.06 -8.61
C TYR A 99 0.42 -6.56 -8.79
N GLN A 100 1.25 -6.03 -9.69
CA GLN A 100 1.19 -4.62 -10.08
C GLN A 100 0.00 -4.41 -11.00
N MET A 101 -0.92 -3.56 -10.58
CA MET A 101 -2.11 -3.22 -11.35
C MET A 101 -1.97 -1.83 -11.96
N GLU A 102 -2.60 -1.61 -13.09
CA GLU A 102 -2.68 -0.30 -13.75
C GLU A 102 -4.13 0.09 -13.95
N PHE A 103 -4.50 1.25 -13.46
CA PHE A 103 -5.83 1.80 -13.67
C PHE A 103 -6.03 2.16 -15.15
N SER A 104 -7.08 1.62 -15.78
CA SER A 104 -7.34 1.82 -17.22
C SER A 104 -7.96 3.18 -17.55
N GLY A 105 -8.12 4.03 -16.54
CA GLY A 105 -8.58 5.40 -16.70
C GLY A 105 -10.08 5.61 -16.46
N PRO A 106 -10.51 6.88 -16.40
CA PRO A 106 -11.88 7.26 -16.08
C PRO A 106 -12.92 6.69 -17.06
N GLU A 107 -12.58 6.59 -18.35
CA GLU A 107 -13.50 6.06 -19.36
C GLU A 107 -13.83 4.59 -19.12
N ALA A 108 -12.82 3.76 -18.85
CA ALA A 108 -13.02 2.35 -18.52
C ALA A 108 -13.82 2.20 -17.21
N PHE A 109 -13.52 3.04 -16.23
CA PHE A 109 -14.23 3.03 -14.96
C PHE A 109 -15.69 3.49 -15.06
N SER A 110 -16.05 4.33 -16.02
CA SER A 110 -17.41 4.84 -16.20
C SER A 110 -18.49 3.74 -16.40
N SER A 111 -18.07 2.58 -16.88
CA SER A 111 -18.93 1.39 -17.07
C SER A 111 -19.04 0.50 -15.84
N VAL A 112 -18.25 0.78 -14.78
CA VAL A 112 -18.21 -0.05 -13.57
C VAL A 112 -19.48 0.22 -12.73
N THR A 113 -20.24 -0.85 -12.50
CA THR A 113 -21.40 -0.82 -11.60
C THR A 113 -21.07 -1.57 -10.32
N ALA A 114 -21.06 -0.87 -9.19
CA ALA A 114 -20.78 -1.45 -7.87
C ALA A 114 -21.85 -0.98 -6.86
N PRO A 115 -23.06 -1.58 -6.90
CA PRO A 115 -24.13 -1.17 -5.99
C PRO A 115 -23.76 -1.45 -4.53
N VAL A 116 -24.23 -0.59 -3.64
CA VAL A 116 -24.12 -0.81 -2.20
C VAL A 116 -25.08 -1.93 -1.81
N PRO A 117 -24.62 -3.01 -1.18
CA PRO A 117 -25.50 -4.08 -0.73
C PRO A 117 -26.56 -3.57 0.27
N GLU A 118 -27.74 -4.20 0.23
CA GLU A 118 -28.85 -3.84 1.12
C GLU A 118 -28.45 -3.94 2.61
N GLY A 119 -28.89 -2.96 3.39
CA GLY A 119 -28.61 -2.85 4.82
C GLY A 119 -27.30 -2.14 5.16
N PHE A 120 -26.47 -1.79 4.15
CA PHE A 120 -25.22 -1.08 4.37
C PHE A 120 -25.28 0.36 3.81
N VAL A 121 -24.51 1.25 4.42
CA VAL A 121 -24.38 2.64 4.00
C VAL A 121 -22.90 2.94 3.77
N LEU A 122 -22.55 3.60 2.66
CA LEU A 122 -21.20 4.12 2.45
C LEU A 122 -21.07 5.51 3.08
N ALA A 123 -19.97 5.73 3.78
CA ALA A 123 -19.62 7.02 4.37
C ALA A 123 -18.14 7.36 4.08
N PRO A 124 -17.81 8.63 3.83
CA PRO A 124 -16.41 9.06 3.81
C PRO A 124 -15.79 8.84 5.19
N MET A 125 -14.49 8.59 5.23
CA MET A 125 -13.75 8.43 6.48
C MET A 125 -13.54 9.82 7.11
N ASP A 126 -14.29 10.09 8.16
CA ASP A 126 -14.10 11.25 9.06
C ASP A 126 -13.18 10.88 10.24
N GLU A 127 -12.87 11.84 11.11
CA GLU A 127 -12.00 11.64 12.26
C GLU A 127 -12.48 10.52 13.19
N LYS A 128 -13.80 10.45 13.43
CA LYS A 128 -14.41 9.43 14.29
C LYS A 128 -14.25 8.02 13.70
N LEU A 129 -14.44 7.88 12.39
CA LEU A 129 -14.30 6.62 11.67
C LEU A 129 -12.83 6.23 11.51
N TYR A 130 -11.93 7.20 11.30
CA TYR A 130 -10.48 7.03 11.30
C TYR A 130 -10.01 6.42 12.63
N GLU A 131 -10.38 7.04 13.74
CA GLU A 131 -10.09 6.57 15.09
C GLU A 131 -10.71 5.19 15.40
N ALA A 132 -11.90 4.90 14.87
CA ALA A 132 -12.54 3.61 15.02
C ALA A 132 -11.78 2.51 14.27
N CYS A 133 -11.30 2.80 13.06
CA CYS A 133 -10.50 1.86 12.26
C CYS A 133 -9.18 1.50 12.93
N LEU A 134 -8.48 2.46 13.56
CA LEU A 134 -7.22 2.21 14.27
C LEU A 134 -7.37 1.28 15.48
N LYS A 135 -8.57 1.13 16.03
CA LYS A 135 -8.83 0.31 17.23
C LYS A 135 -9.17 -1.14 16.93
N ASP A 136 -9.45 -1.49 15.69
CA ASP A 136 -9.88 -2.84 15.31
C ASP A 136 -8.87 -3.41 14.31
N LYS A 137 -8.27 -4.55 14.65
CA LYS A 137 -7.18 -5.18 13.92
C LYS A 137 -7.48 -5.43 12.42
N TRP A 138 -8.75 -5.64 12.05
CA TRP A 138 -9.11 -5.88 10.65
C TRP A 138 -9.05 -4.61 9.79
N SER A 139 -9.07 -3.43 10.40
CA SER A 139 -9.15 -2.13 9.74
C SER A 139 -7.99 -1.18 10.06
N GLU A 140 -7.05 -1.61 10.92
CA GLU A 140 -5.96 -0.73 11.38
C GLU A 140 -5.08 -0.21 10.23
N ASP A 141 -4.97 -0.95 9.14
CA ASP A 141 -4.17 -0.55 7.98
C ASP A 141 -4.90 0.40 7.01
N LEU A 142 -6.24 0.52 7.10
CA LEU A 142 -6.99 1.46 6.28
C LEU A 142 -6.54 2.92 6.46
N PRO A 143 -6.35 3.45 7.70
CA PRO A 143 -5.80 4.78 7.94
C PRO A 143 -4.33 4.77 8.38
N GLY A 144 -3.70 3.61 8.51
CA GLY A 144 -2.58 3.35 9.41
C GLY A 144 -1.28 4.09 9.12
N GLN A 145 -1.00 4.52 7.89
CA GLN A 145 0.33 5.04 7.52
C GLN A 145 0.48 6.56 7.70
N PHE A 146 -0.60 7.29 8.00
CA PHE A 146 -0.58 8.75 8.06
C PHE A 146 -0.20 9.35 9.43
N GLY A 147 -0.15 8.57 10.47
CA GLY A 147 0.25 8.99 11.82
C GLY A 147 -0.75 9.91 12.54
N SER A 148 -1.65 10.60 11.84
CA SER A 148 -2.73 11.43 12.41
C SER A 148 -3.86 11.66 11.42
N PHE A 149 -5.07 11.94 11.93
CA PHE A 149 -6.21 12.31 11.08
C PHE A 149 -5.93 13.58 10.28
N ALA A 150 -5.27 14.58 10.84
CA ALA A 150 -4.95 15.83 10.15
C ALA A 150 -4.04 15.60 8.91
N ALA A 151 -3.08 14.67 9.01
CA ALA A 151 -2.27 14.27 7.86
C ALA A 151 -3.09 13.48 6.84
N TYR A 152 -3.94 12.56 7.32
CA TYR A 152 -4.84 11.78 6.48
C TYR A 152 -5.85 12.67 5.73
N GLU A 153 -6.51 13.61 6.42
CA GLU A 153 -7.49 14.54 5.81
C GLU A 153 -6.86 15.38 4.68
N LYS A 154 -5.59 15.77 4.87
CA LYS A 154 -4.84 16.57 3.90
C LYS A 154 -4.45 15.79 2.65
N MET A 155 -4.03 14.53 2.79
CA MET A 155 -3.35 13.77 1.73
C MET A 155 -4.09 12.49 1.32
N GLY A 156 -4.92 11.97 2.18
CA GLY A 156 -5.62 10.71 1.99
C GLY A 156 -7.10 10.87 1.67
N LEU A 157 -7.72 9.76 1.37
CA LEU A 157 -9.17 9.59 1.26
C LEU A 157 -9.56 8.21 1.74
N GLY A 158 -10.82 8.06 2.18
CA GLY A 158 -11.36 6.73 2.49
C GLY A 158 -12.87 6.72 2.42
N VAL A 159 -13.40 5.55 2.11
CA VAL A 159 -14.84 5.25 2.11
C VAL A 159 -15.06 3.96 2.87
N LEU A 160 -15.93 4.00 3.85
CA LEU A 160 -16.27 2.85 4.69
C LEU A 160 -17.71 2.41 4.43
N ALA A 161 -17.94 1.11 4.42
CA ALA A 161 -19.26 0.51 4.50
C ALA A 161 -19.62 0.30 5.97
N LEU A 162 -20.74 0.86 6.35
CA LEU A 162 -21.25 0.83 7.73
C LEU A 162 -22.48 -0.06 7.82
N LEU A 163 -22.57 -0.84 8.91
CA LEU A 163 -23.77 -1.51 9.38
C LEU A 163 -24.07 -0.98 10.78
N ASP A 164 -25.29 -0.43 10.98
CA ASP A 164 -25.69 0.19 12.24
C ASP A 164 -24.67 1.21 12.77
N GLY A 165 -24.07 1.99 11.84
CA GLY A 165 -23.10 3.03 12.13
C GLY A 165 -21.67 2.53 12.47
N LYS A 166 -21.41 1.22 12.37
CA LYS A 166 -20.08 0.61 12.63
C LYS A 166 -19.39 0.19 11.34
N PRO A 167 -18.09 0.46 11.16
CA PRO A 167 -17.33 0.00 10.00
C PRO A 167 -17.29 -1.53 9.91
N VAL A 168 -17.55 -2.06 8.71
CA VAL A 168 -17.48 -3.51 8.42
C VAL A 168 -16.67 -3.81 7.16
N ALA A 169 -16.44 -2.83 6.31
CA ALA A 169 -15.53 -2.87 5.18
C ALA A 169 -15.06 -1.45 4.87
N GLY A 170 -13.95 -1.32 4.17
CA GLY A 170 -13.44 -0.03 3.75
C GLY A 170 -12.48 -0.11 2.57
N ALA A 171 -12.39 1.00 1.86
CA ALA A 171 -11.32 1.30 0.92
C ALA A 171 -10.75 2.66 1.29
N SER A 172 -9.42 2.76 1.36
CA SER A 172 -8.75 3.95 1.86
C SER A 172 -7.38 4.13 1.20
N SER A 173 -6.72 5.25 1.48
CA SER A 173 -5.34 5.47 1.10
C SER A 173 -4.41 4.76 2.07
N TYR A 174 -3.64 3.78 1.60
CA TYR A 174 -2.49 3.24 2.31
C TYR A 174 -1.38 4.29 2.43
N SER A 175 -1.11 4.97 1.32
CA SER A 175 -0.16 6.08 1.24
C SER A 175 -0.59 7.09 0.19
N ALA A 176 0.02 8.28 0.24
CA ALA A 176 -0.09 9.31 -0.79
C ALA A 176 1.23 9.44 -1.54
N PHE A 177 1.17 9.77 -2.83
CA PHE A 177 2.32 10.08 -3.67
C PHE A 177 2.00 11.30 -4.57
N PRO A 178 2.97 11.90 -5.28
CA PRO A 178 2.69 13.04 -6.14
C PRO A 178 1.60 12.74 -7.18
N GLY A 179 0.41 13.32 -7.02
CA GLY A 179 -0.73 13.18 -7.92
C GLY A 179 -1.62 11.96 -7.68
N GLY A 180 -1.45 11.20 -6.56
CA GLY A 180 -2.29 10.03 -6.32
C GLY A 180 -2.20 9.43 -4.92
N ILE A 181 -2.89 8.31 -4.78
CA ILE A 181 -2.88 7.47 -3.59
C ILE A 181 -2.63 6.00 -3.95
N GLU A 182 -2.00 5.26 -3.04
CA GLU A 182 -2.02 3.80 -3.06
C GLU A 182 -3.22 3.30 -2.28
N ILE A 183 -3.98 2.37 -2.86
CA ILE A 183 -5.25 1.90 -2.26
C ILE A 183 -4.99 0.77 -1.28
N GLU A 184 -5.66 0.84 -0.11
CA GLU A 184 -5.87 -0.26 0.82
C GLU A 184 -7.35 -0.63 0.88
N ILE A 185 -7.67 -1.93 0.86
CA ILE A 185 -9.05 -2.41 0.98
C ILE A 185 -9.14 -3.58 1.93
N ASP A 186 -9.96 -3.43 2.95
CA ASP A 186 -10.24 -4.49 3.89
C ASP A 186 -11.73 -4.70 4.15
N THR A 187 -12.07 -5.95 4.51
CA THR A 187 -13.42 -6.34 4.91
C THR A 187 -13.35 -7.28 6.10
N LYS A 188 -14.07 -6.94 7.14
CA LYS A 188 -14.23 -7.77 8.33
C LYS A 188 -14.71 -9.17 7.96
N GLN A 189 -14.09 -10.20 8.51
CA GLN A 189 -14.20 -11.58 8.04
C GLN A 189 -15.65 -12.05 7.85
N GLU A 190 -16.54 -11.78 8.80
CA GLU A 190 -17.94 -12.16 8.77
C GLU A 190 -18.81 -11.43 7.72
N PHE A 191 -18.25 -10.37 7.11
CA PHE A 191 -18.90 -9.56 6.06
C PHE A 191 -18.29 -9.79 4.67
N ARG A 192 -17.30 -10.65 4.54
CA ARG A 192 -16.67 -10.96 3.25
C ARG A 192 -17.66 -11.60 2.28
N ARG A 193 -17.35 -11.50 0.96
CA ARG A 193 -18.13 -12.06 -0.15
C ARG A 193 -19.56 -11.53 -0.28
N ARG A 194 -19.80 -10.32 0.24
CA ARG A 194 -21.09 -9.59 0.12
C ARG A 194 -21.02 -8.41 -0.86
N GLY A 195 -19.91 -8.23 -1.61
CA GLY A 195 -19.74 -7.11 -2.54
C GLY A 195 -19.28 -5.79 -1.90
N LEU A 196 -19.04 -5.75 -0.58
CA LEU A 196 -18.70 -4.52 0.15
C LEU A 196 -17.36 -3.92 -0.28
N ALA A 197 -16.30 -4.75 -0.41
CA ALA A 197 -15.00 -4.31 -0.89
C ALA A 197 -15.09 -3.64 -2.26
N ARG A 198 -15.90 -4.22 -3.16
CA ARG A 198 -16.13 -3.66 -4.51
C ARG A 198 -16.88 -2.34 -4.46
N ALA A 199 -17.90 -2.21 -3.60
CA ALA A 199 -18.66 -0.97 -3.42
C ALA A 199 -17.77 0.14 -2.83
N CYS A 200 -16.98 -0.15 -1.78
CA CYS A 200 -16.03 0.79 -1.19
C CYS A 200 -14.95 1.22 -2.18
N GLY A 201 -14.34 0.25 -2.89
CA GLY A 201 -13.31 0.51 -3.89
C GLY A 201 -13.80 1.40 -5.03
N ALA A 202 -15.00 1.12 -5.57
CA ALA A 202 -15.59 1.95 -6.61
C ALA A 202 -15.86 3.39 -6.11
N ALA A 203 -16.38 3.53 -4.89
CA ALA A 203 -16.62 4.85 -4.31
C ALA A 203 -15.32 5.62 -4.04
N LEU A 204 -14.26 4.93 -3.60
CA LEU A 204 -12.94 5.54 -3.40
C LEU A 204 -12.33 5.99 -4.74
N ILE A 205 -12.36 5.14 -5.77
CA ILE A 205 -11.86 5.49 -7.11
C ILE A 205 -12.58 6.73 -7.65
N LYS A 206 -13.92 6.77 -7.52
CA LYS A 206 -14.72 7.94 -7.90
C LYS A 206 -14.26 9.20 -7.16
N ALA A 207 -14.09 9.13 -5.84
CA ALA A 207 -13.62 10.24 -5.01
C ALA A 207 -12.19 10.70 -5.39
N CYS A 208 -11.30 9.77 -5.77
CA CYS A 208 -9.98 10.10 -6.32
C CYS A 208 -10.11 10.92 -7.60
N LEU A 209 -10.91 10.45 -8.56
CA LEU A 209 -11.10 11.12 -9.85
C LEU A 209 -11.70 12.52 -9.68
N GLU A 210 -12.65 12.70 -8.77
CA GLU A 210 -13.26 14.00 -8.44
C GLU A 210 -12.23 14.99 -7.86
N ARG A 211 -11.16 14.49 -7.21
CA ARG A 211 -10.06 15.30 -6.68
C ARG A 211 -8.86 15.40 -7.63
N GLY A 212 -8.93 14.80 -8.81
CA GLY A 212 -7.82 14.75 -9.77
C GLY A 212 -6.65 13.88 -9.31
N LEU A 213 -6.91 12.90 -8.43
CA LEU A 213 -5.92 11.96 -7.91
C LEU A 213 -5.95 10.64 -8.68
N TRP A 214 -4.76 10.06 -8.88
CA TRP A 214 -4.62 8.73 -9.48
C TRP A 214 -4.76 7.64 -8.42
N PRO A 215 -5.73 6.71 -8.58
CA PRO A 215 -5.91 5.59 -7.66
C PRO A 215 -4.97 4.44 -8.05
N SER A 216 -3.81 4.30 -7.42
CA SER A 216 -2.89 3.19 -7.66
C SER A 216 -3.26 1.96 -6.85
N TRP A 217 -2.94 0.77 -7.36
CA TRP A 217 -3.23 -0.49 -6.69
C TRP A 217 -2.12 -1.50 -6.92
N ASP A 218 -1.56 -1.99 -5.83
CA ASP A 218 -0.67 -3.13 -5.78
C ASP A 218 -1.36 -4.27 -5.03
N ALA A 219 -1.75 -5.33 -5.74
CA ALA A 219 -2.57 -6.39 -5.16
C ALA A 219 -1.70 -7.45 -4.47
N HIS A 220 -2.02 -7.76 -3.22
CA HIS A 220 -1.30 -8.76 -2.42
C HIS A 220 -1.65 -10.20 -2.84
N THR A 221 -2.88 -10.45 -3.25
CA THR A 221 -3.40 -11.78 -3.56
C THR A 221 -4.12 -11.79 -4.91
N GLU A 222 -4.35 -13.00 -5.45
CA GLU A 222 -5.20 -13.16 -6.65
C GLU A 222 -6.62 -12.62 -6.44
N ILE A 223 -7.17 -12.77 -5.22
CA ILE A 223 -8.50 -12.21 -4.90
C ILE A 223 -8.48 -10.68 -4.99
N SER A 224 -7.41 -10.04 -4.51
CA SER A 224 -7.25 -8.59 -4.61
C SER A 224 -7.05 -8.16 -6.06
N LYS A 225 -6.27 -8.92 -6.85
CA LYS A 225 -6.09 -8.70 -8.30
C LYS A 225 -7.43 -8.77 -9.04
N ASP A 226 -8.22 -9.82 -8.81
CA ASP A 226 -9.53 -10.00 -9.46
C ASP A 226 -10.52 -8.89 -9.07
N LEU A 227 -10.45 -8.41 -7.82
CA LEU A 227 -11.21 -7.26 -7.37
C LEU A 227 -10.79 -5.99 -8.12
N ALA A 228 -9.50 -5.73 -8.25
CA ALA A 228 -8.98 -4.59 -9.02
C ALA A 228 -9.43 -4.64 -10.48
N GLU A 229 -9.31 -5.80 -11.15
CA GLU A 229 -9.78 -5.99 -12.52
C GLU A 229 -11.28 -5.70 -12.67
N SER A 230 -12.10 -6.13 -11.70
CA SER A 230 -13.54 -5.84 -11.66
C SER A 230 -13.86 -4.34 -11.51
N LEU A 231 -12.89 -3.53 -11.11
CA LEU A 231 -12.97 -2.09 -10.91
C LEU A 231 -12.25 -1.27 -11.99
N GLY A 232 -11.89 -1.91 -13.12
CA GLY A 232 -11.32 -1.22 -14.28
C GLY A 232 -9.79 -1.10 -14.25
N TYR A 233 -9.12 -1.95 -13.49
CA TYR A 233 -7.66 -2.11 -13.58
C TYR A 233 -7.31 -3.24 -14.54
N ARG A 234 -6.07 -3.24 -14.99
CA ARG A 234 -5.46 -4.34 -15.73
C ARG A 234 -4.18 -4.80 -15.03
N LEU A 235 -3.89 -6.08 -15.10
CA LEU A 235 -2.63 -6.64 -14.62
C LEU A 235 -1.48 -6.14 -15.49
N VAL A 236 -0.43 -5.60 -14.87
CA VAL A 236 0.84 -5.27 -15.54
C VAL A 236 1.77 -6.46 -15.47
N CYS A 237 2.09 -6.91 -14.26
CA CYS A 237 2.94 -8.08 -14.02
C CYS A 237 2.74 -8.63 -12.61
N GLY A 238 3.11 -9.89 -12.42
CA GLY A 238 3.41 -10.43 -11.11
C GLY A 238 4.89 -10.21 -10.79
N TYR A 239 5.22 -9.91 -9.54
CA TYR A 239 6.58 -9.74 -9.08
C TYR A 239 6.82 -10.43 -7.73
N THR A 240 8.09 -10.74 -7.46
CA THR A 240 8.49 -11.38 -6.20
C THR A 240 8.56 -10.37 -5.06
N ALA A 241 8.00 -10.74 -3.91
CA ALA A 241 8.24 -10.10 -2.63
C ALA A 241 8.41 -11.18 -1.54
N TYR A 242 8.82 -10.77 -0.35
CA TYR A 242 9.00 -11.66 0.79
C TYR A 242 8.25 -11.12 2.00
N GLU A 243 7.34 -11.92 2.55
CA GLU A 243 6.79 -11.69 3.88
C GLU A 243 7.79 -12.19 4.92
N VAL A 244 8.24 -11.30 5.79
CA VAL A 244 9.16 -11.63 6.87
C VAL A 244 8.46 -11.48 8.21
N ASN A 245 8.37 -12.58 8.96
CA ASN A 245 7.94 -12.58 10.36
C ASN A 245 9.18 -12.65 11.25
N GLY A 246 9.21 -11.90 12.33
CA GLY A 246 10.41 -11.75 13.16
C GLY A 246 11.46 -10.83 12.51
N TYR A 247 10.96 -9.80 11.86
CA TYR A 247 11.79 -8.76 11.21
C TYR A 247 12.59 -7.95 12.22
#